data_39b97bafb5d89f39090c7436a6634417
#
_entry.id   39b97bafb5d89f39090c7436a6634417
#
_cell.length_a   1.000
_cell.length_b   1.000
_cell.length_c   1.000
_cell.angle_alpha   90.00
_cell.angle_beta   90.00
_cell.angle_gamma   90.00
#
_symmetry.space_group_name_H-M   'P 1'
#
loop_
_entity.id
_entity.type
_entity.pdbx_description
1 polymer ?
#
loop_
_entity_poly.entity_id
_entity_poly.type
_entity_poly.pdbx_seq_one_letter_code
_entity_poly.pdbx_strand_id
1 'polypeptide(L)'
;MDSVDLSVLKSLREWQAGDQPLWLATVVETFGSSPRPPGAMLALRGDGLAVGSVSGGCIEDDLVLRAKRGQLPVDRCDVLTFGVTSEEAKRFRLPCGGVIRLVIEPVRNTDWVERVLQLIHAHRMVRRTLYLNSLQVDLDDASRTDNMVFDGTTLSTVHGPRWRMLIIGAGQTSAYLARMVQALDYQVIVCDPRAEMRETWDVPDTTLTSEMPDDAVLALQADASTVIIALTHDPKLDDMALLEALKSPAFYVGALGSKANNAKRRERLAMFDLSDQEIARLHGPVGLSIGSRTPPEIAVAILAHLISVRNQQTEKIIPDQSNNQTQPNSQAQPNKQEVCS
;
A
#
# COMPACT_ATOMS: atom_id res chain seq x y z
N MET A 1 1.05 3.73 -3.71
CA MET A 1 1.45 4.80 -2.76
C MET A 1 0.21 5.29 -2.04
N ASP A 2 0.27 5.54 -0.76
CA ASP A 2 -0.85 6.11 0.00
C ASP A 2 -0.86 7.66 -0.10
N SER A 3 -1.94 8.30 0.40
CA SER A 3 -2.08 9.76 0.35
C SER A 3 -1.05 10.46 1.24
N VAL A 4 -0.60 9.83 2.30
CA VAL A 4 0.42 10.36 3.22
C VAL A 4 1.75 10.47 2.47
N ASP A 5 2.18 9.40 1.80
CA ASP A 5 3.42 9.42 0.99
C ASP A 5 3.35 10.44 -0.15
N LEU A 6 2.19 10.54 -0.81
CA LEU A 6 1.97 11.55 -1.84
C LEU A 6 2.06 12.99 -1.26
N SER A 7 1.53 13.20 -0.05
CA SER A 7 1.64 14.48 0.65
C SER A 7 3.08 14.81 1.02
N VAL A 8 3.88 13.81 1.43
CA VAL A 8 5.33 13.96 1.69
C VAL A 8 6.05 14.49 0.46
N LEU A 9 5.85 13.85 -0.71
CA LEU A 9 6.47 14.28 -1.96
C LEU A 9 6.03 15.69 -2.39
N LYS A 10 4.73 15.99 -2.30
CA LYS A 10 4.19 17.32 -2.62
C LYS A 10 4.80 18.39 -1.71
N SER A 11 4.92 18.12 -0.41
CA SER A 11 5.51 19.05 0.54
C SER A 11 6.98 19.32 0.24
N LEU A 12 7.78 18.31 -0.09
CA LEU A 12 9.17 18.51 -0.51
C LEU A 12 9.27 19.44 -1.73
N ARG A 13 8.42 19.23 -2.75
CA ARG A 13 8.35 20.07 -3.93
C ARG A 13 7.99 21.53 -3.60
N GLU A 14 6.97 21.72 -2.77
CA GLU A 14 6.49 23.04 -2.36
C GLU A 14 7.54 23.79 -1.52
N TRP A 15 8.24 23.08 -0.63
CA TRP A 15 9.23 23.68 0.26
C TRP A 15 10.55 24.03 -0.41
N GLN A 16 10.85 23.44 -1.56
CA GLN A 16 12.09 23.74 -2.33
C GLN A 16 12.25 25.20 -2.69
N ALA A 17 11.13 25.94 -2.83
CA ALA A 17 11.18 27.38 -3.14
C ALA A 17 11.70 28.25 -1.97
N GLY A 18 11.86 27.67 -0.78
CA GLY A 18 12.35 28.37 0.42
C GLY A 18 13.84 28.11 0.68
N ASP A 19 14.43 28.91 1.56
CA ASP A 19 15.86 28.84 1.92
C ASP A 19 16.16 27.83 3.04
N GLN A 20 15.15 27.09 3.49
CA GLN A 20 15.32 26.14 4.59
C GLN A 20 15.85 24.78 4.08
N PRO A 21 16.81 24.16 4.80
CA PRO A 21 17.24 22.82 4.47
C PRO A 21 16.08 21.82 4.59
N LEU A 22 16.07 20.82 3.68
CA LEU A 22 15.05 19.80 3.59
C LEU A 22 15.66 18.41 3.76
N TRP A 23 14.92 17.53 4.41
CA TRP A 23 15.28 16.11 4.54
C TRP A 23 14.07 15.22 4.25
N LEU A 24 14.39 14.03 3.73
CA LEU A 24 13.47 12.92 3.63
C LEU A 24 13.97 11.79 4.54
N ALA A 25 13.18 11.44 5.55
CA ALA A 25 13.42 10.26 6.37
C ALA A 25 12.58 9.10 5.84
N THR A 26 13.21 7.94 5.59
CA THR A 26 12.54 6.73 5.10
C THR A 26 12.80 5.57 6.05
N VAL A 27 11.76 4.86 6.46
CA VAL A 27 11.88 3.60 7.22
C VAL A 27 12.48 2.54 6.30
N VAL A 28 13.64 1.99 6.67
CA VAL A 28 14.30 0.95 5.87
C VAL A 28 14.22 -0.44 6.50
N GLU A 29 14.18 -0.52 7.82
CA GLU A 29 14.03 -1.79 8.54
C GLU A 29 13.23 -1.58 9.82
N THR A 30 12.46 -2.60 10.18
CA THR A 30 11.74 -2.68 11.46
C THR A 30 11.89 -4.07 12.05
N PHE A 31 12.14 -4.15 13.36
CA PHE A 31 12.18 -5.39 14.10
C PHE A 31 11.14 -5.33 15.22
N GLY A 32 10.37 -6.40 15.38
CA GLY A 32 9.22 -6.40 16.29
C GLY A 32 8.01 -5.64 15.76
N SER A 33 7.10 -5.25 16.65
CA SER A 33 5.91 -4.47 16.28
C SER A 33 6.29 -3.02 16.00
N SER A 34 6.16 -2.59 14.76
CA SER A 34 6.32 -1.19 14.37
C SER A 34 5.00 -0.63 13.85
N PRO A 35 4.63 0.60 14.22
CA PRO A 35 3.40 1.24 13.75
C PRO A 35 3.47 1.65 12.26
N ARG A 36 4.69 1.78 11.71
CA ARG A 36 4.89 2.13 10.28
C ARG A 36 5.80 1.10 9.61
N PRO A 37 5.41 0.60 8.43
CA PRO A 37 6.20 -0.40 7.70
C PRO A 37 7.43 0.21 7.04
N PRO A 38 8.40 -0.61 6.60
CA PRO A 38 9.44 -0.20 5.68
C PRO A 38 8.86 0.48 4.43
N GLY A 39 9.51 1.57 3.97
CA GLY A 39 9.02 2.44 2.91
C GLY A 39 8.21 3.65 3.39
N ALA A 40 7.75 3.68 4.65
CA ALA A 40 7.07 4.85 5.20
C ALA A 40 8.01 6.06 5.26
N MET A 41 7.48 7.26 4.97
CA MET A 41 8.28 8.47 4.75
C MET A 41 7.85 9.63 5.66
N LEU A 42 8.80 10.51 5.93
CA LEU A 42 8.61 11.79 6.62
C LEU A 42 9.45 12.85 5.94
N ALA A 43 8.83 13.91 5.42
CA ALA A 43 9.52 15.13 5.00
C ALA A 43 9.74 16.03 6.20
N LEU A 44 10.93 16.62 6.30
CA LEU A 44 11.34 17.56 7.34
C LEU A 44 11.90 18.83 6.74
N ARG A 45 11.60 19.97 7.37
CA ARG A 45 12.16 21.28 7.02
C ARG A 45 12.93 21.86 8.20
N GLY A 46 13.93 22.68 7.94
CA GLY A 46 14.85 23.22 8.95
C GLY A 46 14.20 24.00 10.09
N ASP A 47 13.04 24.60 9.86
CA ASP A 47 12.24 25.26 10.90
C ASP A 47 11.40 24.28 11.75
N GLY A 48 11.45 22.99 11.43
CA GLY A 48 10.77 21.92 12.13
C GLY A 48 9.38 21.58 11.61
N LEU A 49 8.99 22.11 10.44
CA LEU A 49 7.80 21.63 9.78
C LEU A 49 8.02 20.19 9.29
N ALA A 50 7.03 19.31 9.53
CA ALA A 50 7.10 17.90 9.20
C ALA A 50 5.80 17.43 8.57
N VAL A 51 5.89 16.56 7.54
CA VAL A 51 4.74 15.92 6.87
C VAL A 51 5.06 14.45 6.63
N GLY A 52 4.16 13.57 7.01
CA GLY A 52 4.35 12.12 6.96
C GLY A 52 4.53 11.51 8.35
N SER A 53 4.94 10.23 8.40
CA SER A 53 5.20 9.55 9.68
C SER A 53 6.08 8.32 9.49
N VAL A 54 7.00 8.10 10.42
CA VAL A 54 7.92 6.94 10.45
C VAL A 54 7.74 6.06 11.70
N SER A 55 7.07 6.58 12.75
CA SER A 55 6.88 5.84 14.01
C SER A 55 5.51 6.04 14.65
N GLY A 56 4.78 7.09 14.25
CA GLY A 56 3.51 7.49 14.85
C GLY A 56 3.65 8.46 16.03
N GLY A 57 4.79 9.16 16.19
CA GLY A 57 4.92 10.26 17.13
C GLY A 57 6.32 10.56 17.65
N CYS A 58 6.87 9.74 18.54
CA CYS A 58 8.05 10.12 19.34
C CYS A 58 9.37 10.23 18.56
N ILE A 59 9.55 9.45 17.49
CA ILE A 59 10.74 9.57 16.63
C ILE A 59 10.63 10.84 15.77
N GLU A 60 9.43 11.17 15.31
CA GLU A 60 9.15 12.42 14.59
C GLU A 60 9.54 13.64 15.41
N ASP A 61 9.19 13.68 16.70
CA ASP A 61 9.53 14.78 17.61
C ASP A 61 11.07 14.94 17.77
N ASP A 62 11.80 13.82 17.88
CA ASP A 62 13.27 13.83 17.95
C ASP A 62 13.89 14.36 16.63
N LEU A 63 13.39 13.89 15.49
CA LEU A 63 13.86 14.34 14.18
C LEU A 63 13.58 15.84 13.94
N VAL A 64 12.40 16.32 14.31
CA VAL A 64 12.03 17.73 14.26
C VAL A 64 12.98 18.57 15.13
N LEU A 65 13.29 18.10 16.34
CA LEU A 65 14.22 18.79 17.24
C LEU A 65 15.63 18.83 16.65
N ARG A 66 16.11 17.72 16.06
CA ARG A 66 17.42 17.66 15.39
C ARG A 66 17.46 18.60 14.18
N ALA A 67 16.40 18.67 13.37
CA ALA A 67 16.29 19.58 12.24
C ALA A 67 16.46 21.04 12.69
N LYS A 68 15.68 21.46 13.70
CA LYS A 68 15.76 22.83 14.28
C LYS A 68 17.13 23.19 14.85
N ARG A 69 17.88 22.21 15.33
CA ARG A 69 19.22 22.38 15.90
C ARG A 69 20.35 22.26 14.88
N GLY A 70 20.04 22.02 13.60
CA GLY A 70 21.04 21.78 12.56
C GLY A 70 21.87 20.52 12.81
N GLN A 71 21.30 19.50 13.45
CA GLN A 71 21.97 18.24 13.80
C GLN A 71 21.72 17.12 12.81
N LEU A 72 20.93 17.36 11.77
CA LEU A 72 20.74 16.42 10.66
C LEU A 72 21.83 16.63 9.60
N PRO A 73 22.20 15.57 8.85
CA PRO A 73 23.25 15.63 7.84
C PRO A 73 22.84 16.56 6.68
N VAL A 74 23.82 17.29 6.10
CA VAL A 74 23.58 18.20 4.97
C VAL A 74 24.31 17.76 3.70
N ASP A 75 25.39 16.97 3.83
CA ASP A 75 26.28 16.63 2.71
C ASP A 75 26.19 15.15 2.28
N ARG A 76 25.61 14.30 3.10
CA ARG A 76 25.49 12.87 2.88
C ARG A 76 24.21 12.35 3.53
N CYS A 77 23.78 11.14 3.16
CA CYS A 77 22.78 10.43 3.94
C CYS A 77 23.37 9.93 5.26
N ASP A 78 22.49 9.76 6.25
CA ASP A 78 22.82 9.10 7.51
C ASP A 78 21.80 7.98 7.78
N VAL A 79 22.23 6.95 8.52
CA VAL A 79 21.36 5.84 8.92
C VAL A 79 21.19 5.89 10.43
N LEU A 80 20.00 6.29 10.87
CA LEU A 80 19.66 6.37 12.29
C LEU A 80 18.93 5.12 12.74
N THR A 81 19.32 4.60 13.91
CA THR A 81 18.66 3.45 14.53
C THR A 81 18.07 3.87 15.87
N PHE A 82 16.80 3.53 16.10
CA PHE A 82 16.05 3.85 17.31
C PHE A 82 15.58 2.56 18.01
N GLY A 83 15.60 2.55 19.35
CA GLY A 83 15.10 1.42 20.14
C GLY A 83 16.13 0.33 20.43
N VAL A 84 17.42 0.59 20.22
CA VAL A 84 18.51 -0.39 20.46
C VAL A 84 18.61 -0.77 21.95
N THR A 85 18.36 0.19 22.85
CA THR A 85 18.36 -0.04 24.28
C THR A 85 16.94 -0.03 24.86
N SER A 86 16.74 -0.72 25.99
CA SER A 86 15.45 -0.71 26.70
C SER A 86 15.02 0.68 27.13
N GLU A 87 15.97 1.59 27.40
CA GLU A 87 15.71 2.99 27.75
C GLU A 87 15.24 3.78 26.53
N GLU A 88 15.89 3.60 25.37
CA GLU A 88 15.47 4.21 24.12
C GLU A 88 14.09 3.68 23.66
N ALA A 89 13.86 2.37 23.78
CA ALA A 89 12.56 1.78 23.44
C ALA A 89 11.43 2.39 24.31
N LYS A 90 11.68 2.62 25.60
CA LYS A 90 10.74 3.32 26.50
C LYS A 90 10.58 4.78 26.10
N ARG A 91 11.69 5.49 25.83
CA ARG A 91 11.68 6.91 25.44
C ARG A 91 10.88 7.14 24.19
N PHE A 92 11.07 6.30 23.17
CA PHE A 92 10.40 6.39 21.88
C PHE A 92 9.08 5.62 21.82
N ARG A 93 8.59 5.09 22.96
CA ARG A 93 7.35 4.33 23.09
C ARG A 93 7.23 3.20 22.04
N LEU A 94 8.35 2.55 21.76
CA LEU A 94 8.39 1.42 20.86
C LEU A 94 7.91 0.17 21.63
N PRO A 95 6.73 -0.39 21.29
CA PRO A 95 6.20 -1.52 22.02
C PRO A 95 7.11 -2.75 21.84
N CYS A 96 7.27 -3.53 22.90
CA CYS A 96 7.96 -4.83 22.89
C CYS A 96 9.44 -4.80 22.43
N GLY A 97 10.16 -3.67 22.63
CA GLY A 97 11.57 -3.57 22.26
C GLY A 97 11.81 -3.52 20.74
N GLY A 98 10.87 -2.95 20.00
CA GLY A 98 11.01 -2.78 18.56
C GLY A 98 12.19 -1.86 18.20
N VAL A 99 12.88 -2.19 17.11
CA VAL A 99 13.95 -1.36 16.55
C VAL A 99 13.48 -0.83 15.20
N ILE A 100 13.71 0.45 14.94
CA ILE A 100 13.42 1.11 13.66
C ILE A 100 14.71 1.70 13.11
N ARG A 101 15.02 1.40 11.85
CA ARG A 101 16.12 2.04 11.11
C ARG A 101 15.57 2.98 10.05
N LEU A 102 16.13 4.19 10.02
CA LEU A 102 15.77 5.23 9.08
C LEU A 102 16.98 5.65 8.25
N VAL A 103 16.79 5.85 6.95
CA VAL A 103 17.71 6.64 6.14
C VAL A 103 17.25 8.09 6.20
N ILE A 104 18.15 9.00 6.56
CA ILE A 104 17.95 10.46 6.55
C ILE A 104 18.69 11.02 5.34
N GLU A 105 17.95 11.47 4.36
CA GLU A 105 18.44 12.01 3.11
C GLU A 105 18.30 13.54 3.09
N PRO A 106 19.41 14.33 2.94
CA PRO A 106 19.30 15.76 2.65
C PRO A 106 18.80 15.96 1.21
N VAL A 107 17.67 16.65 1.05
CA VAL A 107 17.07 16.92 -0.27
C VAL A 107 17.60 18.25 -0.81
N ARG A 108 18.57 18.18 -1.72
CA ARG A 108 19.23 19.36 -2.31
C ARG A 108 18.48 19.94 -3.51
N ASN A 109 17.82 19.08 -4.27
CA ASN A 109 16.89 19.45 -5.34
C ASN A 109 15.69 18.51 -5.36
N THR A 110 14.62 18.95 -5.97
CA THR A 110 13.38 18.16 -6.09
C THR A 110 13.04 17.74 -7.52
N ASP A 111 14.01 17.77 -8.44
CA ASP A 111 13.78 17.40 -9.84
C ASP A 111 13.25 15.96 -9.94
N TRP A 112 13.83 15.06 -9.14
CA TRP A 112 13.37 13.69 -9.06
C TRP A 112 11.95 13.60 -8.47
N VAL A 113 11.59 14.47 -7.51
CA VAL A 113 10.24 14.51 -6.92
C VAL A 113 9.22 14.89 -7.98
N GLU A 114 9.49 15.95 -8.74
CA GLU A 114 8.63 16.41 -9.83
C GLU A 114 8.43 15.30 -10.86
N ARG A 115 9.53 14.60 -11.24
CA ARG A 115 9.47 13.50 -12.19
C ARG A 115 8.67 12.31 -11.66
N VAL A 116 8.83 11.95 -10.38
CA VAL A 116 8.04 10.90 -9.71
C VAL A 116 6.56 11.28 -9.70
N LEU A 117 6.20 12.52 -9.34
CA LEU A 117 4.82 13.01 -9.33
C LEU A 117 4.18 12.99 -10.73
N GLN A 118 4.94 13.35 -11.78
CA GLN A 118 4.48 13.27 -13.17
C GLN A 118 4.18 11.82 -13.58
N LEU A 119 5.08 10.87 -13.23
CA LEU A 119 4.88 9.44 -13.53
C LEU A 119 3.68 8.87 -12.79
N ILE A 120 3.50 9.22 -11.52
CA ILE A 120 2.33 8.83 -10.73
C ILE A 120 1.04 9.37 -11.35
N HIS A 121 1.05 10.63 -11.80
CA HIS A 121 -0.11 11.23 -12.49
C HIS A 121 -0.42 10.53 -13.82
N ALA A 122 0.60 10.07 -14.53
CA ALA A 122 0.47 9.26 -15.73
C ALA A 122 0.17 7.76 -15.45
N HIS A 123 -0.24 7.41 -14.24
CA HIS A 123 -0.53 6.04 -13.80
C HIS A 123 0.63 5.05 -13.96
N ARG A 124 1.88 5.53 -13.93
CA ARG A 124 3.07 4.69 -14.03
C ARG A 124 3.69 4.42 -12.67
N MET A 125 4.23 3.22 -12.52
CA MET A 125 5.07 2.84 -11.39
C MET A 125 6.51 3.26 -11.66
N VAL A 126 7.22 3.71 -10.64
CA VAL A 126 8.62 4.14 -10.74
C VAL A 126 9.42 3.64 -9.55
N ARG A 127 10.59 3.07 -9.83
CA ARG A 127 11.62 2.77 -8.83
C ARG A 127 12.52 3.99 -8.71
N ARG A 128 12.68 4.48 -7.50
CA ARG A 128 13.65 5.50 -7.14
C ARG A 128 14.80 4.84 -6.40
N THR A 129 16.02 4.94 -6.94
CA THR A 129 17.23 4.44 -6.31
C THR A 129 18.10 5.62 -5.88
N LEU A 130 18.28 5.74 -4.56
CA LEU A 130 19.17 6.73 -3.93
C LEU A 130 20.51 6.09 -3.62
N TYR A 131 21.60 6.69 -4.04
CA TYR A 131 22.97 6.34 -3.66
C TYR A 131 23.37 7.19 -2.45
N LEU A 132 23.53 6.55 -1.27
CA LEU A 132 23.66 7.25 0.01
C LEU A 132 24.89 8.15 0.08
N ASN A 133 25.99 7.76 -0.56
CA ASN A 133 27.25 8.49 -0.51
C ASN A 133 27.31 9.70 -1.46
N SER A 134 26.67 9.59 -2.62
CA SER A 134 26.70 10.64 -3.66
C SER A 134 25.48 11.53 -3.67
N LEU A 135 24.39 11.12 -2.99
CA LEU A 135 23.07 11.74 -3.07
C LEU A 135 22.46 11.72 -4.49
N GLN A 136 23.05 10.92 -5.39
CA GLN A 136 22.50 10.72 -6.72
C GLN A 136 21.20 9.92 -6.61
N VAL A 137 20.24 10.26 -7.46
CA VAL A 137 18.95 9.58 -7.58
C VAL A 137 18.75 9.15 -9.02
N ASP A 138 18.53 7.87 -9.22
CA ASP A 138 18.13 7.29 -10.50
C ASP A 138 16.64 6.90 -10.45
N LEU A 139 15.96 7.00 -11.60
CA LEU A 139 14.55 6.65 -11.75
C LEU A 139 14.38 5.66 -12.90
N ASP A 140 13.85 4.49 -12.58
CA ASP A 140 13.59 3.40 -13.52
C ASP A 140 12.12 2.99 -13.50
N ASP A 141 11.67 2.32 -14.54
CA ASP A 141 10.35 1.71 -14.54
C ASP A 141 10.28 0.61 -13.47
N ALA A 142 9.13 0.51 -12.83
CA ALA A 142 8.87 -0.46 -11.78
C ALA A 142 7.53 -1.18 -11.99
N SER A 143 7.38 -2.30 -11.32
CA SER A 143 6.13 -3.01 -11.22
C SER A 143 5.55 -2.94 -9.80
N ARG A 144 4.25 -3.27 -9.66
CA ARG A 144 3.58 -3.32 -8.35
C ARG A 144 4.16 -4.40 -7.42
N THR A 145 4.82 -5.39 -7.99
CA THR A 145 5.45 -6.50 -7.27
C THR A 145 6.86 -6.19 -6.79
N ASP A 146 7.43 -5.06 -7.23
CA ASP A 146 8.76 -4.64 -6.79
C ASP A 146 8.68 -4.15 -5.34
N ASN A 147 9.66 -4.55 -4.53
CA ASN A 147 9.76 -4.18 -3.13
C ASN A 147 10.82 -3.09 -2.93
N MET A 148 10.71 -2.40 -1.81
CA MET A 148 11.79 -1.57 -1.30
C MET A 148 13.01 -2.46 -0.99
N VAL A 149 14.20 -2.00 -1.34
CA VAL A 149 15.48 -2.66 -1.05
C VAL A 149 16.43 -1.65 -0.43
N PHE A 150 17.06 -2.06 0.67
CA PHE A 150 18.13 -1.31 1.32
C PHE A 150 19.33 -2.24 1.57
N ASP A 151 20.48 -1.91 1.02
CA ASP A 151 21.71 -2.72 1.12
C ASP A 151 22.82 -2.04 1.94
N GLY A 152 22.54 -0.90 2.57
CA GLY A 152 23.48 -0.09 3.33
C GLY A 152 24.22 0.96 2.50
N THR A 153 24.19 0.87 1.17
CA THR A 153 24.84 1.81 0.23
C THR A 153 23.82 2.46 -0.70
N THR A 154 22.77 1.74 -1.02
CA THR A 154 21.64 2.20 -1.84
C THR A 154 20.31 1.98 -1.13
N LEU A 155 19.37 2.86 -1.42
CA LEU A 155 17.97 2.72 -1.03
C LEU A 155 17.10 2.80 -2.28
N SER A 156 16.47 1.69 -2.65
CA SER A 156 15.49 1.63 -3.73
C SER A 156 14.08 1.62 -3.15
N THR A 157 13.27 2.61 -3.51
CA THR A 157 11.85 2.72 -3.13
C THR A 157 10.96 2.67 -4.37
N VAL A 158 9.74 2.15 -4.23
CA VAL A 158 8.79 2.06 -5.33
C VAL A 158 7.62 2.99 -5.09
N HIS A 159 7.38 3.87 -6.07
CA HIS A 159 6.31 4.84 -6.05
C HIS A 159 5.32 4.57 -7.20
N GLY A 160 4.06 4.90 -6.99
CA GLY A 160 3.06 4.66 -8.04
C GLY A 160 1.70 5.26 -7.68
N PRO A 161 0.72 5.16 -8.59
CA PRO A 161 -0.60 5.74 -8.40
C PRO A 161 -1.30 5.17 -7.16
N ARG A 162 -2.23 5.95 -6.61
CA ARG A 162 -3.16 5.48 -5.59
C ARG A 162 -3.98 4.31 -6.13
N TRP A 163 -4.38 3.44 -5.24
CA TRP A 163 -5.35 2.41 -5.57
C TRP A 163 -6.68 3.07 -5.97
N ARG A 164 -7.30 2.55 -7.02
CA ARG A 164 -8.62 2.96 -7.47
C ARG A 164 -9.60 1.80 -7.31
N MET A 165 -10.82 2.10 -6.89
CA MET A 165 -11.89 1.12 -6.84
C MET A 165 -13.08 1.62 -7.64
N LEU A 166 -13.46 0.89 -8.69
CA LEU A 166 -14.73 1.05 -9.39
C LEU A 166 -15.75 0.08 -8.78
N ILE A 167 -16.82 0.63 -8.24
CA ILE A 167 -17.94 -0.12 -7.70
C ILE A 167 -19.10 0.03 -8.68
N ILE A 168 -19.58 -1.09 -9.22
CA ILE A 168 -20.78 -1.11 -10.06
C ILE A 168 -21.99 -1.36 -9.15
N GLY A 169 -22.87 -0.36 -9.09
CA GLY A 169 -24.06 -0.32 -8.24
C GLY A 169 -23.93 0.62 -7.04
N ALA A 170 -24.85 1.56 -6.92
CA ALA A 170 -24.92 2.55 -5.82
C ALA A 170 -25.84 2.10 -4.67
N GLY A 171 -25.77 0.83 -4.28
CA GLY A 171 -26.57 0.25 -3.20
C GLY A 171 -25.92 0.36 -1.82
N GLN A 172 -26.62 -0.15 -0.79
CA GLN A 172 -26.16 -0.09 0.60
C GLN A 172 -24.80 -0.75 0.82
N THR A 173 -24.55 -1.95 0.27
CA THR A 173 -23.27 -2.63 0.39
C THR A 173 -22.14 -1.79 -0.20
N SER A 174 -22.41 -1.17 -1.34
CA SER A 174 -21.48 -0.25 -2.01
C SER A 174 -21.14 0.96 -1.16
N ALA A 175 -22.12 1.54 -0.47
CA ALA A 175 -21.92 2.69 0.41
C ALA A 175 -21.04 2.35 1.61
N TYR A 176 -21.23 1.19 2.26
CA TYR A 176 -20.34 0.73 3.32
C TYR A 176 -18.94 0.43 2.79
N LEU A 177 -18.83 -0.26 1.66
CA LEU A 177 -17.54 -0.59 1.05
C LEU A 177 -16.78 0.69 0.66
N ALA A 178 -17.45 1.67 0.04
CA ALA A 178 -16.85 2.94 -0.35
C ALA A 178 -16.23 3.68 0.85
N ARG A 179 -16.98 3.85 1.95
CA ARG A 179 -16.48 4.48 3.18
C ARG A 179 -15.27 3.73 3.78
N MET A 180 -15.30 2.39 3.78
CA MET A 180 -14.21 1.57 4.34
C MET A 180 -12.94 1.64 3.48
N VAL A 181 -13.06 1.58 2.16
CA VAL A 181 -11.88 1.62 1.28
C VAL A 181 -11.27 3.01 1.18
N GLN A 182 -12.06 4.08 1.38
CA GLN A 182 -11.54 5.44 1.52
C GLN A 182 -10.59 5.55 2.71
N ALA A 183 -10.91 4.89 3.85
CA ALA A 183 -10.03 4.82 5.01
C ALA A 183 -8.71 4.06 4.72
N LEU A 184 -8.67 3.22 3.69
CA LEU A 184 -7.47 2.56 3.16
C LEU A 184 -6.85 3.31 1.97
N ASP A 185 -7.27 4.55 1.77
CA ASP A 185 -6.74 5.48 0.79
C ASP A 185 -7.00 5.11 -0.69
N TYR A 186 -8.09 4.42 -0.96
CA TYR A 186 -8.54 4.20 -2.33
C TYR A 186 -9.28 5.44 -2.87
N GLN A 187 -9.02 5.77 -4.13
CA GLN A 187 -9.92 6.62 -4.91
C GLN A 187 -11.14 5.78 -5.31
N VAL A 188 -12.34 6.23 -4.93
CA VAL A 188 -13.57 5.48 -5.17
C VAL A 188 -14.39 6.12 -6.29
N ILE A 189 -14.75 5.30 -7.26
CA ILE A 189 -15.65 5.64 -8.36
C ILE A 189 -16.83 4.69 -8.27
N VAL A 190 -18.05 5.22 -8.39
CA VAL A 190 -19.28 4.44 -8.32
C VAL A 190 -20.06 4.65 -9.62
N CYS A 191 -20.41 3.56 -10.26
CA CYS A 191 -21.19 3.56 -11.49
C CYS A 191 -22.55 2.91 -11.24
N ASP A 192 -23.61 3.65 -11.50
CA ASP A 192 -24.97 3.09 -11.54
C ASP A 192 -25.80 3.85 -12.59
N PRO A 193 -26.27 3.20 -13.67
CA PRO A 193 -27.09 3.86 -14.67
C PRO A 193 -28.51 4.22 -14.17
N ARG A 194 -28.97 3.59 -13.08
CA ARG A 194 -30.30 3.80 -12.52
C ARG A 194 -30.34 5.09 -11.69
N ALA A 195 -31.23 6.03 -12.07
CA ALA A 195 -31.32 7.34 -11.43
C ALA A 195 -31.70 7.23 -9.94
N GLU A 196 -32.66 6.38 -9.61
CA GLU A 196 -33.15 6.16 -8.26
C GLU A 196 -32.09 5.66 -7.29
N MET A 197 -31.08 4.95 -7.77
CA MET A 197 -29.94 4.50 -6.95
C MET A 197 -28.95 5.63 -6.71
N ARG A 198 -28.72 6.48 -7.73
CA ARG A 198 -27.80 7.62 -7.59
C ARG A 198 -28.35 8.75 -6.72
N GLU A 199 -29.66 8.98 -6.75
CA GLU A 199 -30.33 10.01 -5.93
C GLU A 199 -30.19 9.75 -4.44
N THR A 200 -30.03 8.50 -4.03
CA THR A 200 -29.85 8.09 -2.63
C THR A 200 -28.38 7.96 -2.22
N TRP A 201 -27.45 8.21 -3.15
CA TRP A 201 -26.02 8.08 -2.86
C TRP A 201 -25.52 9.28 -2.05
N ASP A 202 -25.02 9.02 -0.81
CA ASP A 202 -24.62 10.03 0.16
C ASP A 202 -23.17 9.91 0.64
N VAL A 203 -22.34 9.08 -0.04
CA VAL A 203 -20.93 8.88 0.37
C VAL A 203 -20.09 10.02 -0.19
N PRO A 204 -19.49 10.86 0.67
CA PRO A 204 -18.66 11.98 0.22
C PRO A 204 -17.35 11.49 -0.42
N ASP A 205 -16.68 12.38 -1.13
CA ASP A 205 -15.38 12.13 -1.75
C ASP A 205 -15.35 10.92 -2.69
N THR A 206 -16.49 10.60 -3.32
CA THR A 206 -16.62 9.60 -4.38
C THR A 206 -16.99 10.26 -5.70
N THR A 207 -16.50 9.71 -6.80
CA THR A 207 -16.96 10.08 -8.15
C THR A 207 -18.14 9.19 -8.50
N LEU A 208 -19.31 9.79 -8.72
CA LEU A 208 -20.51 9.07 -9.14
C LEU A 208 -20.74 9.27 -10.64
N THR A 209 -20.90 8.19 -11.41
CA THR A 209 -21.21 8.23 -12.86
C THR A 209 -22.50 7.51 -13.17
N SER A 210 -23.18 7.98 -14.20
CA SER A 210 -24.41 7.42 -14.76
C SER A 210 -24.20 6.62 -16.03
N GLU A 211 -22.96 6.42 -16.43
CA GLU A 211 -22.60 5.63 -17.61
C GLU A 211 -23.09 4.19 -17.50
N MET A 212 -23.13 3.49 -18.64
CA MET A 212 -23.33 2.06 -18.62
C MET A 212 -22.09 1.38 -18.03
N PRO A 213 -22.24 0.23 -17.33
CA PRO A 213 -21.15 -0.39 -16.59
C PRO A 213 -19.92 -0.75 -17.42
N ASP A 214 -20.08 -1.21 -18.65
CA ASP A 214 -19.04 -1.48 -19.62
C ASP A 214 -18.29 -0.21 -20.03
N ASP A 215 -19.01 0.86 -20.36
CA ASP A 215 -18.42 2.17 -20.69
C ASP A 215 -17.63 2.75 -19.54
N ALA A 216 -18.15 2.62 -18.31
CA ALA A 216 -17.44 3.07 -17.09
C ALA A 216 -16.14 2.29 -16.87
N VAL A 217 -16.11 0.98 -17.14
CA VAL A 217 -14.89 0.17 -17.06
C VAL A 217 -13.88 0.60 -18.12
N LEU A 218 -14.31 0.82 -19.36
CA LEU A 218 -13.45 1.27 -20.46
C LEU A 218 -12.88 2.67 -20.20
N ALA A 219 -13.73 3.61 -19.75
CA ALA A 219 -13.34 4.98 -19.44
C ALA A 219 -12.33 5.05 -18.27
N LEU A 220 -12.38 4.10 -17.34
CA LEU A 220 -11.47 4.02 -16.20
C LEU A 220 -10.02 3.79 -16.62
N GLN A 221 -9.78 3.16 -17.77
CA GLN A 221 -8.44 2.73 -18.19
C GLN A 221 -7.73 2.00 -17.05
N ALA A 222 -8.27 0.85 -16.69
CA ALA A 222 -7.80 0.07 -15.55
C ALA A 222 -6.30 -0.28 -15.66
N ASP A 223 -5.62 -0.30 -14.53
CA ASP A 223 -4.21 -0.66 -14.37
C ASP A 223 -4.03 -1.68 -13.23
N ALA A 224 -2.80 -2.09 -12.97
CA ALA A 224 -2.45 -3.00 -11.87
C ALA A 224 -2.74 -2.44 -10.46
N SER A 225 -3.25 -1.22 -10.33
CA SER A 225 -3.71 -0.59 -9.07
C SER A 225 -5.23 -0.42 -9.05
N THR A 226 -5.94 -1.07 -9.97
CA THR A 226 -7.38 -0.92 -10.13
C THR A 226 -8.11 -2.15 -9.63
N VAL A 227 -9.15 -1.91 -8.84
CA VAL A 227 -10.09 -2.91 -8.31
C VAL A 227 -11.47 -2.63 -8.91
N ILE A 228 -12.15 -3.65 -9.45
CA ILE A 228 -13.49 -3.53 -10.01
C ILE A 228 -14.40 -4.53 -9.31
N ILE A 229 -15.51 -4.05 -8.73
CA ILE A 229 -16.43 -4.88 -7.96
C ILE A 229 -17.88 -4.64 -8.41
N ALA A 230 -18.54 -5.69 -8.88
CA ALA A 230 -19.93 -5.68 -9.31
C ALA A 230 -20.87 -6.04 -8.14
N LEU A 231 -21.71 -5.08 -7.74
CA LEU A 231 -22.60 -5.14 -6.57
C LEU A 231 -24.05 -4.71 -6.87
N THR A 232 -24.49 -4.70 -8.14
CA THR A 232 -25.84 -4.20 -8.48
C THR A 232 -26.96 -5.14 -8.08
N HIS A 233 -26.68 -6.42 -7.89
CA HIS A 233 -27.66 -7.52 -7.83
C HIS A 233 -28.45 -7.76 -9.14
N ASP A 234 -28.21 -6.94 -10.19
CA ASP A 234 -28.77 -7.13 -11.52
C ASP A 234 -27.71 -7.86 -12.39
N PRO A 235 -27.99 -9.12 -12.80
CA PRO A 235 -27.03 -9.87 -13.59
C PRO A 235 -26.64 -9.22 -14.91
N LYS A 236 -27.52 -8.42 -15.51
CA LYS A 236 -27.24 -7.74 -16.78
C LYS A 236 -26.19 -6.66 -16.60
N LEU A 237 -26.41 -5.76 -15.61
CA LEU A 237 -25.47 -4.69 -15.32
C LEU A 237 -24.13 -5.22 -14.80
N ASP A 238 -24.17 -6.23 -13.91
CA ASP A 238 -22.95 -6.86 -13.42
C ASP A 238 -22.14 -7.53 -14.53
N ASP A 239 -22.80 -8.33 -15.38
CA ASP A 239 -22.14 -9.09 -16.44
C ASP A 239 -21.57 -8.16 -17.53
N MET A 240 -22.23 -7.02 -17.86
CA MET A 240 -21.69 -5.99 -18.77
C MET A 240 -20.36 -5.46 -18.26
N ALA A 241 -20.28 -5.04 -17.00
CA ALA A 241 -19.03 -4.58 -16.41
C ALA A 241 -17.95 -5.67 -16.40
N LEU A 242 -18.32 -6.91 -16.07
CA LEU A 242 -17.37 -8.02 -15.93
C LEU A 242 -16.74 -8.44 -17.27
N LEU A 243 -17.49 -8.34 -18.39
CA LEU A 243 -16.97 -8.62 -19.73
C LEU A 243 -15.76 -7.74 -20.06
N GLU A 244 -15.80 -6.46 -19.74
CA GLU A 244 -14.68 -5.55 -19.97
C GLU A 244 -13.63 -5.62 -18.84
N ALA A 245 -14.08 -5.74 -17.60
CA ALA A 245 -13.19 -5.80 -16.44
C ALA A 245 -12.22 -7.00 -16.47
N LEU A 246 -12.70 -8.17 -16.91
CA LEU A 246 -11.88 -9.39 -16.96
C LEU A 246 -10.84 -9.37 -18.10
N LYS A 247 -11.07 -8.60 -19.17
CA LYS A 247 -10.09 -8.34 -20.24
C LYS A 247 -9.05 -7.30 -19.85
N SER A 248 -9.39 -6.44 -18.90
CA SER A 248 -8.53 -5.34 -18.46
C SER A 248 -7.35 -5.80 -17.58
N PRO A 249 -6.29 -4.99 -17.41
CA PRO A 249 -5.18 -5.30 -16.50
C PRO A 249 -5.52 -5.02 -15.02
N ALA A 250 -6.81 -4.89 -14.66
CA ALA A 250 -7.23 -4.66 -13.28
C ALA A 250 -6.65 -5.71 -12.33
N PHE A 251 -6.16 -5.26 -11.18
CA PHE A 251 -5.58 -6.12 -10.13
C PHE A 251 -6.58 -7.12 -9.57
N TYR A 252 -7.82 -6.68 -9.37
CA TYR A 252 -8.86 -7.48 -8.73
C TYR A 252 -10.20 -7.23 -9.41
N VAL A 253 -10.88 -8.30 -9.80
CA VAL A 253 -12.24 -8.25 -10.34
C VAL A 253 -13.12 -9.15 -9.51
N GLY A 254 -14.16 -8.58 -8.86
CA GLY A 254 -15.04 -9.30 -7.95
C GLY A 254 -16.51 -9.13 -8.27
N ALA A 255 -17.32 -10.12 -7.92
CA ALA A 255 -18.77 -10.05 -8.11
C ALA A 255 -19.54 -10.65 -6.95
N LEU A 256 -20.58 -9.91 -6.50
CA LEU A 256 -21.49 -10.35 -5.49
C LEU A 256 -22.37 -11.51 -5.99
N GLY A 257 -22.83 -12.35 -5.06
CA GLY A 257 -23.78 -13.42 -5.32
C GLY A 257 -23.40 -14.72 -4.65
N SER A 258 -24.34 -15.67 -4.57
CA SER A 258 -24.07 -17.00 -4.05
C SER A 258 -23.10 -17.80 -4.95
N LYS A 259 -22.55 -18.90 -4.43
CA LYS A 259 -21.73 -19.83 -5.23
C LYS A 259 -22.48 -20.30 -6.48
N ALA A 260 -23.77 -20.64 -6.35
CA ALA A 260 -24.60 -21.07 -7.48
C ALA A 260 -24.81 -19.97 -8.52
N ASN A 261 -25.06 -18.72 -8.07
CA ASN A 261 -25.22 -17.59 -8.98
C ASN A 261 -23.91 -17.28 -9.73
N ASN A 262 -22.78 -17.37 -9.04
CA ASN A 262 -21.48 -17.15 -9.67
C ASN A 262 -21.06 -18.30 -10.60
N ALA A 263 -21.47 -19.53 -10.36
CA ALA A 263 -21.29 -20.62 -11.33
C ALA A 263 -22.05 -20.32 -12.64
N LYS A 264 -23.36 -19.99 -12.55
CA LYS A 264 -24.16 -19.58 -13.71
C LYS A 264 -23.62 -18.33 -14.39
N ARG A 265 -23.04 -17.38 -13.63
CA ARG A 265 -22.39 -16.19 -14.21
C ARG A 265 -21.19 -16.58 -15.05
N ARG A 266 -20.32 -17.48 -14.58
CA ARG A 266 -19.19 -17.98 -15.37
C ARG A 266 -19.62 -18.66 -16.66
N GLU A 267 -20.71 -19.48 -16.60
CA GLU A 267 -21.30 -20.08 -17.78
C GLU A 267 -21.78 -19.04 -18.79
N ARG A 268 -22.45 -17.96 -18.34
CA ARG A 268 -22.85 -16.86 -19.24
C ARG A 268 -21.68 -16.11 -19.83
N LEU A 269 -20.69 -15.77 -19.00
CA LEU A 269 -19.48 -15.06 -19.44
C LEU A 269 -18.70 -15.88 -20.48
N ALA A 270 -18.67 -17.20 -20.36
CA ALA A 270 -18.05 -18.09 -21.33
C ALA A 270 -18.76 -18.13 -22.69
N MET A 271 -19.99 -17.63 -22.80
CA MET A 271 -20.69 -17.48 -24.08
C MET A 271 -20.22 -16.27 -24.90
N PHE A 272 -19.39 -15.40 -24.30
CA PHE A 272 -18.80 -14.23 -24.93
C PHE A 272 -17.28 -14.44 -25.13
N ASP A 273 -16.61 -13.50 -25.76
CA ASP A 273 -15.16 -13.57 -26.09
C ASP A 273 -14.24 -13.43 -24.85
N LEU A 274 -14.45 -14.29 -23.85
CA LEU A 274 -13.58 -14.40 -22.68
C LEU A 274 -12.90 -15.77 -22.66
N SER A 275 -11.59 -15.79 -22.47
CA SER A 275 -10.82 -17.02 -22.25
C SER A 275 -11.06 -17.59 -20.87
N ASP A 276 -10.81 -18.88 -20.69
CA ASP A 276 -10.86 -19.55 -19.37
C ASP A 276 -9.92 -18.85 -18.35
N GLN A 277 -8.79 -18.32 -18.80
CA GLN A 277 -7.84 -17.60 -17.94
C GLN A 277 -8.43 -16.27 -17.46
N GLU A 278 -9.13 -15.52 -18.32
CA GLU A 278 -9.82 -14.30 -17.93
C GLU A 278 -10.96 -14.58 -16.96
N ILE A 279 -11.79 -15.60 -17.22
CA ILE A 279 -12.87 -16.01 -16.33
C ILE A 279 -12.35 -16.49 -14.97
N ALA A 280 -11.18 -17.16 -14.93
CA ALA A 280 -10.56 -17.60 -13.68
C ALA A 280 -10.12 -16.43 -12.77
N ARG A 281 -9.90 -15.22 -13.32
CA ARG A 281 -9.61 -14.01 -12.55
C ARG A 281 -10.80 -13.50 -11.73
N LEU A 282 -12.02 -13.95 -12.03
CA LEU A 282 -13.21 -13.52 -11.31
C LEU A 282 -13.25 -14.06 -9.89
N HIS A 283 -13.19 -13.19 -8.90
CA HIS A 283 -13.49 -13.49 -7.50
C HIS A 283 -15.02 -13.49 -7.28
N GLY A 284 -15.63 -14.64 -7.40
CA GLY A 284 -17.08 -14.80 -7.26
C GLY A 284 -17.44 -16.12 -6.56
N PRO A 285 -18.09 -16.06 -5.41
CA PRO A 285 -18.53 -14.88 -4.62
C PRO A 285 -17.39 -14.00 -4.16
N VAL A 286 -17.59 -12.68 -4.27
CA VAL A 286 -16.62 -11.70 -3.75
C VAL A 286 -16.60 -11.70 -2.22
N GLY A 287 -15.40 -11.60 -1.63
CA GLY A 287 -15.20 -11.58 -0.18
C GLY A 287 -14.82 -12.93 0.43
N LEU A 288 -14.27 -12.88 1.64
CA LEU A 288 -13.97 -14.08 2.43
C LEU A 288 -15.26 -14.72 2.96
N SER A 289 -15.26 -16.05 3.07
CA SER A 289 -16.39 -16.80 3.65
C SER A 289 -16.36 -16.75 5.19
N ILE A 290 -16.74 -15.60 5.76
CA ILE A 290 -16.75 -15.34 7.21
C ILE A 290 -18.16 -15.39 7.82
N GLY A 291 -19.17 -15.85 7.05
CA GLY A 291 -20.55 -15.91 7.52
C GLY A 291 -21.30 -14.57 7.46
N SER A 292 -20.80 -13.60 6.68
CA SER A 292 -21.44 -12.28 6.51
C SER A 292 -22.86 -12.36 5.95
N ARG A 293 -23.79 -11.59 6.52
CA ARG A 293 -25.22 -11.56 6.17
C ARG A 293 -25.76 -10.16 5.92
N THR A 294 -25.19 -9.16 6.57
CA THR A 294 -25.62 -7.77 6.44
C THR A 294 -24.73 -6.98 5.48
N PRO A 295 -25.22 -5.89 4.86
CA PRO A 295 -24.42 -5.06 3.96
C PRO A 295 -23.05 -4.64 4.53
N PRO A 296 -22.92 -4.17 5.80
CA PRO A 296 -21.60 -3.84 6.36
C PRO A 296 -20.70 -5.06 6.55
N GLU A 297 -21.24 -6.23 6.96
CA GLU A 297 -20.45 -7.45 7.09
C GLU A 297 -19.94 -7.94 5.73
N ILE A 298 -20.76 -7.83 4.68
CA ILE A 298 -20.35 -8.15 3.31
C ILE A 298 -19.23 -7.21 2.86
N ALA A 299 -19.34 -5.91 3.13
CA ALA A 299 -18.29 -4.94 2.82
C ALA A 299 -16.96 -5.29 3.54
N VAL A 300 -17.01 -5.67 4.83
CA VAL A 300 -15.84 -6.15 5.58
C VAL A 300 -15.25 -7.42 4.95
N ALA A 301 -16.09 -8.39 4.56
CA ALA A 301 -15.64 -9.63 3.92
C ALA A 301 -14.92 -9.36 2.59
N ILE A 302 -15.46 -8.44 1.77
CA ILE A 302 -14.85 -8.00 0.51
C ILE A 302 -13.50 -7.36 0.77
N LEU A 303 -13.43 -6.43 1.72
CA LEU A 303 -12.23 -5.69 2.05
C LEU A 303 -11.12 -6.61 2.60
N ALA A 304 -11.47 -7.53 3.50
CA ALA A 304 -10.54 -8.51 4.03
C ALA A 304 -9.96 -9.41 2.93
N HIS A 305 -10.80 -9.85 1.97
CA HIS A 305 -10.34 -10.64 0.83
C HIS A 305 -9.39 -9.85 -0.07
N LEU A 306 -9.73 -8.60 -0.38
CA LEU A 306 -8.90 -7.71 -1.18
C LEU A 306 -7.51 -7.51 -0.53
N ILE A 307 -7.46 -7.25 0.79
CA ILE A 307 -6.22 -7.12 1.55
C ILE A 307 -5.41 -8.43 1.50
N SER A 308 -6.06 -9.58 1.69
CA SER A 308 -5.41 -10.88 1.62
C SER A 308 -4.77 -11.14 0.26
N VAL A 309 -5.51 -10.90 -0.83
CA VAL A 309 -4.99 -11.07 -2.21
C VAL A 309 -3.80 -10.15 -2.48
N ARG A 310 -3.88 -8.89 -2.02
CA ARG A 310 -2.80 -7.92 -2.17
C ARG A 310 -1.53 -8.36 -1.45
N ASN A 311 -1.64 -8.84 -0.22
CA ASN A 311 -0.49 -9.23 0.60
C ASN A 311 0.11 -10.58 0.16
N GLN A 312 -0.69 -11.54 -0.30
CA GLN A 312 -0.19 -12.82 -0.84
C GLN A 312 0.69 -12.65 -2.08
N GLN A 313 0.46 -11.63 -2.90
CA GLN A 313 1.35 -11.31 -4.01
C GLN A 313 2.70 -10.79 -3.51
N THR A 314 2.73 -10.09 -2.39
CA THR A 314 3.96 -9.58 -1.76
C THR A 314 4.76 -10.71 -1.08
N GLU A 315 4.10 -11.64 -0.38
CA GLU A 315 4.76 -12.75 0.34
C GLU A 315 5.38 -13.80 -0.59
N LYS A 316 4.79 -14.07 -1.76
CA LYS A 316 5.35 -15.02 -2.75
C LYS A 316 6.71 -14.61 -3.32
N ILE A 317 7.13 -13.38 -3.11
CA ILE A 317 8.37 -12.79 -3.63
C ILE A 317 9.48 -12.76 -2.57
N ILE A 318 9.15 -12.93 -1.28
CA ILE A 318 10.12 -13.00 -0.19
C ILE A 318 10.41 -14.50 0.07
N PRO A 319 11.59 -15.04 -0.30
CA PRO A 319 11.96 -16.40 0.13
C PRO A 319 12.05 -16.40 1.65
N ASP A 320 11.42 -17.38 2.28
CA ASP A 320 11.41 -17.60 3.72
C ASP A 320 12.85 -17.69 4.26
N GLN A 321 13.37 -16.62 4.86
CA GLN A 321 14.66 -16.57 5.52
C GLN A 321 14.63 -17.16 6.94
N SER A 322 13.52 -17.77 7.37
CA SER A 322 13.35 -18.27 8.73
C SER A 322 14.03 -19.63 9.00
N ASN A 323 14.65 -20.27 8.00
CA ASN A 323 15.23 -21.63 8.13
C ASN A 323 16.74 -21.69 8.36
N ASN A 324 17.40 -20.60 8.74
CA ASN A 324 18.84 -20.61 9.06
C ASN A 324 19.15 -20.31 10.54
N GLN A 325 18.31 -20.80 11.47
CA GLN A 325 18.75 -20.94 12.85
C GLN A 325 19.44 -22.30 13.02
N THR A 326 20.71 -22.33 12.76
CA THR A 326 21.63 -23.39 13.24
C THR A 326 21.52 -23.45 14.76
N GLN A 327 20.97 -24.54 15.26
CA GLN A 327 21.00 -24.88 16.69
C GLN A 327 22.45 -24.93 17.17
N PRO A 328 22.82 -24.27 18.26
CA PRO A 328 24.13 -24.51 18.88
C PRO A 328 24.14 -25.92 19.49
N ASN A 329 25.10 -26.70 19.05
CA ASN A 329 25.40 -28.05 19.47
C ASN A 329 25.73 -28.08 20.97
N SER A 330 24.78 -28.50 21.82
CA SER A 330 24.98 -28.77 23.24
C SER A 330 25.38 -30.24 23.41
N GLN A 331 26.67 -30.54 23.25
CA GLN A 331 27.27 -31.77 23.76
C GLN A 331 28.64 -31.45 24.38
N ALA A 332 28.66 -31.18 25.68
CA ALA A 332 29.80 -31.39 26.53
C ALA A 332 29.28 -31.89 27.89
N GLN A 333 29.23 -33.20 28.07
CA GLN A 333 29.11 -33.84 29.38
C GLN A 333 30.43 -33.71 30.12
N PRO A 334 30.47 -33.35 31.40
CA PRO A 334 31.66 -33.55 32.23
C PRO A 334 31.67 -34.95 32.81
N ASN A 335 32.76 -35.59 32.57
CA ASN A 335 33.19 -36.88 33.10
C ASN A 335 33.21 -36.86 34.65
N LYS A 336 32.49 -37.80 35.26
CA LYS A 336 32.65 -38.13 36.70
C LYS A 336 33.84 -39.07 36.81
N GLN A 337 34.90 -38.63 37.46
CA GLN A 337 35.88 -39.53 38.10
C GLN A 337 35.66 -39.53 39.61
N GLU A 338 35.50 -40.74 40.12
CA GLU A 338 35.54 -41.13 41.49
C GLU A 338 36.94 -40.82 42.08
N VAL A 339 36.95 -40.33 43.33
CA VAL A 339 38.06 -40.65 44.24
C VAL A 339 37.46 -40.89 45.63
N CYS A 340 37.68 -42.09 46.10
CA CYS A 340 37.59 -42.52 47.51
C CYS A 340 38.66 -41.80 48.42
N SER A 341 38.25 -41.37 49.56
CA SER A 341 38.80 -41.69 50.89
C SER A 341 38.02 -40.91 51.94
#